data_f9b8625022167a9f53d79c88cf0ec539
#
_entry.id   f9b8625022167a9f53d79c88cf0ec539
#
_cell.length_a   1.000
_cell.length_b   1.000
_cell.length_c   1.000
_cell.angle_alpha   90.00
_cell.angle_beta   90.00
_cell.angle_gamma   90.00
#
_symmetry.space_group_name_H-M   'P 1'
#
loop_
_entity.id
_entity.type
_entity.pdbx_description
1 polymer ?
#
loop_
_entity_poly.entity_id
_entity_poly.type
_entity_poly.pdbx_seq_one_letter_code
_entity_poly.pdbx_strand_id
1 'polypeptide(L)'
;MSIKTLVINPGSTSTKVGVFEDETLLFEETLRHPTEEIAKYASVIDQKDFRKEIILDFLKEKNCDPKTLNVIVGRGGLLKPIPGGTYAVSDALLADLKAGVQGQHASNLGGILAREIGDSLGVPSYIVDPVVVDELTDKARISGMPELPRRSIFHALNQKAVARRFAKENGKRYEDLNLIVIHMGGGVSVGAHDHGKVVDVNNILDGEGCFSPERSGTVPVGDLVKMCFSGKYTQKEVYKKICSNGGFNGYLHTNDAREVGKMAESGNALAKQVWEAFFYQIAKDAGAMAAVLHGKVDQIILTGGIAYNPFTAKTLTEYLGWIAPVTTYPGEDELLALCQGALRVMTGEEEAKNY
;
A
#
# COMPACT_ATOMS: atom_id res chain seq x y z
N MET A 1 8.60 -5.90 -29.60
CA MET A 1 8.17 -4.49 -29.62
C MET A 1 8.18 -4.01 -28.20
N SER A 2 8.69 -2.80 -27.94
CA SER A 2 8.60 -2.20 -26.60
C SER A 2 7.15 -1.80 -26.28
N ILE A 3 6.78 -1.89 -25.02
CA ILE A 3 5.45 -1.56 -24.52
C ILE A 3 5.51 -0.22 -23.79
N LYS A 4 4.77 0.76 -24.31
CA LYS A 4 4.68 2.07 -23.67
C LYS A 4 3.45 2.14 -22.77
N THR A 5 3.69 2.36 -21.47
CA THR A 5 2.68 2.31 -20.41
C THR A 5 2.48 3.69 -19.78
N LEU A 6 1.24 4.18 -19.72
CA LEU A 6 0.87 5.31 -18.86
C LEU A 6 0.40 4.78 -17.51
N VAL A 7 1.01 5.28 -16.45
CA VAL A 7 0.70 4.92 -15.06
C VAL A 7 0.07 6.09 -14.33
N ILE A 8 -1.05 5.87 -13.64
CA ILE A 8 -1.84 6.90 -12.96
C ILE A 8 -2.06 6.51 -11.49
N ASN A 9 -1.51 7.30 -10.57
CA ASN A 9 -1.63 7.10 -9.13
C ASN A 9 -2.24 8.33 -8.44
N PRO A 10 -3.57 8.41 -8.32
CA PRO A 10 -4.25 9.54 -7.70
C PRO A 10 -4.12 9.51 -6.18
N GLY A 11 -3.66 10.62 -5.60
CA GLY A 11 -3.73 10.94 -4.18
C GLY A 11 -4.77 12.03 -3.89
N SER A 12 -4.97 12.36 -2.62
CA SER A 12 -5.99 13.32 -2.19
C SER A 12 -5.80 14.71 -2.82
N THR A 13 -4.56 15.24 -2.80
CA THR A 13 -4.21 16.58 -3.28
C THR A 13 -3.27 16.58 -4.49
N SER A 14 -3.07 15.42 -5.11
CA SER A 14 -2.19 15.29 -6.26
C SER A 14 -2.52 14.05 -7.08
N THR A 15 -1.99 13.98 -8.29
CA THR A 15 -1.97 12.76 -9.11
C THR A 15 -0.54 12.52 -9.57
N LYS A 16 0.09 11.44 -9.10
CA LYS A 16 1.41 11.06 -9.62
C LYS A 16 1.21 10.28 -10.91
N VAL A 17 1.89 10.71 -11.98
CA VAL A 17 1.80 10.14 -13.32
C VAL A 17 3.19 9.81 -13.82
N GLY A 18 3.32 8.67 -14.49
CA GLY A 18 4.57 8.26 -15.15
C GLY A 18 4.31 7.61 -16.48
N VAL A 19 5.24 7.77 -17.40
CA VAL A 19 5.27 7.04 -18.67
C VAL A 19 6.51 6.17 -18.72
N PHE A 20 6.31 4.91 -19.00
CA PHE A 20 7.37 3.91 -19.09
C PHE A 20 7.47 3.36 -20.51
N GLU A 21 8.66 2.93 -20.89
CA GLU A 21 8.90 2.05 -22.02
C GLU A 21 9.49 0.75 -21.47
N ASP A 22 8.72 -0.32 -21.54
CA ASP A 22 8.92 -1.53 -20.76
C ASP A 22 9.06 -1.18 -19.26
N GLU A 23 10.09 -1.61 -18.56
CA GLU A 23 10.34 -1.23 -17.15
C GLU A 23 11.10 0.11 -16.99
N THR A 24 11.47 0.77 -18.10
CA THR A 24 12.25 2.01 -18.06
C THR A 24 11.35 3.22 -17.92
N LEU A 25 11.51 3.98 -16.85
CA LEU A 25 10.81 5.25 -16.65
C LEU A 25 11.34 6.29 -17.65
N LEU A 26 10.48 6.80 -18.53
CA LEU A 26 10.82 7.88 -19.45
C LEU A 26 10.70 9.24 -18.76
N PHE A 27 9.59 9.47 -18.07
CA PHE A 27 9.37 10.67 -17.26
C PHE A 27 8.22 10.44 -16.26
N GLU A 28 8.27 11.14 -15.14
CA GLU A 28 7.19 11.19 -14.15
C GLU A 28 6.99 12.60 -13.62
N GLU A 29 5.81 12.85 -13.06
CA GLU A 29 5.52 14.09 -12.36
C GLU A 29 4.43 13.89 -11.32
N THR A 30 4.49 14.68 -10.25
CA THR A 30 3.42 14.78 -9.26
C THR A 30 2.60 16.03 -9.55
N LEU A 31 1.50 15.84 -10.25
CA LEU A 31 0.56 16.89 -10.61
C LEU A 31 -0.22 17.31 -9.37
N ARG A 32 0.13 18.45 -8.78
CA ARG A 32 -0.49 18.97 -7.56
C ARG A 32 -1.81 19.66 -7.89
N HIS A 33 -2.80 19.43 -7.02
CA HIS A 33 -4.13 20.03 -7.15
C HIS A 33 -4.33 21.02 -6.00
N PRO A 34 -4.52 22.33 -6.28
CA PRO A 34 -4.82 23.32 -5.25
C PRO A 34 -6.06 22.93 -4.46
N THR A 35 -6.03 23.12 -3.13
CA THR A 35 -7.15 22.78 -2.25
C THR A 35 -8.43 23.51 -2.65
N GLU A 36 -8.32 24.75 -3.11
CA GLU A 36 -9.42 25.56 -3.60
C GLU A 36 -10.07 24.97 -4.88
N GLU A 37 -9.27 24.32 -5.73
CA GLU A 37 -9.78 23.64 -6.92
C GLU A 37 -10.53 22.36 -6.53
N ILE A 38 -9.94 21.54 -5.66
CA ILE A 38 -10.57 20.32 -5.18
C ILE A 38 -11.87 20.61 -4.44
N ALA A 39 -11.93 21.70 -3.66
CA ALA A 39 -13.10 22.09 -2.88
C ALA A 39 -14.33 22.48 -3.74
N LYS A 40 -14.17 22.68 -5.05
CA LYS A 40 -15.28 22.94 -5.98
C LYS A 40 -16.13 21.69 -6.26
N TYR A 41 -15.60 20.50 -5.99
CA TYR A 41 -16.24 19.23 -6.30
C TYR A 41 -16.93 18.65 -5.07
N ALA A 42 -18.18 18.23 -5.23
CA ALA A 42 -18.98 17.68 -4.15
C ALA A 42 -18.47 16.31 -3.68
N SER A 43 -17.87 15.54 -4.58
CA SER A 43 -17.29 14.23 -4.29
C SER A 43 -15.95 14.04 -5.01
N VAL A 44 -15.20 13.01 -4.58
CA VAL A 44 -13.93 12.63 -5.23
C VAL A 44 -14.15 12.25 -6.69
N ILE A 45 -15.26 11.57 -6.99
CA ILE A 45 -15.58 11.09 -8.35
C ILE A 45 -15.80 12.27 -9.33
N ASP A 46 -16.35 13.37 -8.85
CA ASP A 46 -16.62 14.56 -9.67
C ASP A 46 -15.31 15.21 -10.18
N GLN A 47 -14.16 14.88 -9.58
CA GLN A 47 -12.84 15.38 -9.98
C GLN A 47 -12.27 14.68 -11.22
N LYS A 48 -12.94 13.65 -11.77
CA LYS A 48 -12.39 12.79 -12.81
C LYS A 48 -12.01 13.56 -14.09
N ASP A 49 -12.88 14.44 -14.58
CA ASP A 49 -12.66 15.17 -15.82
C ASP A 49 -11.52 16.18 -15.66
N PHE A 50 -11.50 16.93 -14.56
CA PHE A 50 -10.42 17.83 -14.18
C PHE A 50 -9.07 17.12 -14.12
N ARG A 51 -8.99 15.97 -13.45
CA ARG A 51 -7.73 15.22 -13.33
C ARG A 51 -7.32 14.60 -14.66
N LYS A 52 -8.26 14.17 -15.50
CA LYS A 52 -8.01 13.67 -16.84
C LYS A 52 -7.40 14.72 -17.75
N GLU A 53 -7.96 15.95 -17.75
CA GLU A 53 -7.42 17.07 -18.52
C GLU A 53 -5.97 17.38 -18.15
N ILE A 54 -5.67 17.48 -16.84
CA ILE A 54 -4.31 17.75 -16.37
C ILE A 54 -3.34 16.63 -16.80
N ILE A 55 -3.77 15.36 -16.81
CA ILE A 55 -2.93 14.24 -17.27
C ILE A 55 -2.65 14.35 -18.77
N LEU A 56 -3.66 14.70 -19.58
CA LEU A 56 -3.48 14.86 -21.03
C LEU A 56 -2.60 16.08 -21.36
N ASP A 57 -2.74 17.18 -20.63
CA ASP A 57 -1.88 18.36 -20.78
C ASP A 57 -0.43 18.04 -20.40
N PHE A 58 -0.22 17.29 -19.31
CA PHE A 58 1.10 16.81 -18.93
C PHE A 58 1.77 15.97 -20.04
N LEU A 59 1.04 15.03 -20.65
CA LEU A 59 1.58 14.26 -21.78
C LEU A 59 1.97 15.18 -22.95
N LYS A 60 1.16 16.17 -23.25
CA LYS A 60 1.43 17.16 -24.31
C LYS A 60 2.68 17.99 -23.99
N GLU A 61 2.83 18.48 -22.76
CA GLU A 61 4.03 19.22 -22.30
C GLU A 61 5.31 18.39 -22.42
N LYS A 62 5.23 17.08 -22.17
CA LYS A 62 6.36 16.14 -22.34
C LYS A 62 6.55 15.68 -23.80
N ASN A 63 5.80 16.23 -24.76
CA ASN A 63 5.82 15.80 -26.16
C ASN A 63 5.54 14.31 -26.36
N CYS A 64 4.72 13.73 -25.52
CA CYS A 64 4.29 12.34 -25.61
C CYS A 64 2.94 12.28 -26.34
N ASP A 65 2.93 11.77 -27.56
CA ASP A 65 1.67 11.51 -28.26
C ASP A 65 0.93 10.35 -27.57
N PRO A 66 -0.29 10.60 -27.03
CA PRO A 66 -1.06 9.54 -26.37
C PRO A 66 -1.32 8.31 -27.26
N LYS A 67 -1.37 8.49 -28.59
CA LYS A 67 -1.55 7.40 -29.55
C LYS A 67 -0.38 6.39 -29.58
N THR A 68 0.76 6.75 -29.00
CA THR A 68 1.90 5.83 -28.88
C THR A 68 1.83 4.91 -27.65
N LEU A 69 0.86 5.14 -26.76
CA LEU A 69 0.64 4.32 -25.58
C LEU A 69 0.02 2.96 -25.99
N ASN A 70 0.48 1.89 -25.36
CA ASN A 70 -0.02 0.54 -25.58
C ASN A 70 -0.96 0.05 -24.50
N VAL A 71 -0.86 0.63 -23.30
CA VAL A 71 -1.65 0.25 -22.12
C VAL A 71 -1.70 1.39 -21.10
N ILE A 72 -2.84 1.49 -20.40
CA ILE A 72 -3.01 2.43 -19.29
C ILE A 72 -3.21 1.65 -18.01
N VAL A 73 -2.51 2.01 -16.94
CA VAL A 73 -2.68 1.36 -15.64
C VAL A 73 -2.93 2.40 -14.56
N GLY A 74 -3.96 2.16 -13.76
CA GLY A 74 -4.33 2.99 -12.63
C GLY A 74 -4.12 2.28 -11.30
N ARG A 75 -3.86 3.07 -10.23
CA ARG A 75 -3.94 2.53 -8.88
C ARG A 75 -5.36 2.01 -8.62
N GLY A 76 -5.48 0.80 -8.06
CA GLY A 76 -6.76 0.24 -7.65
C GLY A 76 -7.32 0.99 -6.42
N GLY A 77 -8.64 1.19 -6.39
CA GLY A 77 -9.35 1.87 -5.33
C GLY A 77 -9.91 0.92 -4.26
N LEU A 78 -10.89 1.45 -3.51
CA LEU A 78 -11.62 0.72 -2.47
C LEU A 78 -12.75 -0.11 -3.09
N LEU A 79 -12.38 -1.26 -3.63
CA LEU A 79 -13.26 -2.28 -4.21
C LEU A 79 -13.71 -3.30 -3.16
N LYS A 80 -14.58 -4.24 -3.53
CA LYS A 80 -14.79 -5.45 -2.72
C LYS A 80 -13.46 -6.20 -2.56
N PRO A 81 -13.30 -7.01 -1.50
CA PRO A 81 -12.12 -7.86 -1.34
C PRO A 81 -11.92 -8.78 -2.55
N ILE A 82 -10.70 -8.80 -3.09
CA ILE A 82 -10.31 -9.61 -4.26
C ILE A 82 -8.93 -10.21 -4.07
N PRO A 83 -8.61 -11.36 -4.69
CA PRO A 83 -7.25 -11.89 -4.73
C PRO A 83 -6.27 -10.91 -5.38
N GLY A 84 -4.98 -11.02 -5.07
CA GLY A 84 -3.93 -10.25 -5.74
C GLY A 84 -3.81 -10.55 -7.24
N GLY A 85 -3.27 -9.61 -8.00
CA GLY A 85 -3.04 -9.71 -9.43
C GLY A 85 -3.42 -8.46 -10.22
N THR A 86 -3.33 -8.56 -11.54
CA THR A 86 -3.70 -7.50 -12.47
C THR A 86 -5.12 -7.71 -12.99
N TYR A 87 -5.97 -6.71 -12.83
CA TYR A 87 -7.38 -6.76 -13.22
C TYR A 87 -7.67 -5.85 -14.40
N ALA A 88 -8.37 -6.38 -15.41
CA ALA A 88 -8.97 -5.54 -16.45
C ALA A 88 -10.02 -4.62 -15.82
N VAL A 89 -10.03 -3.35 -16.24
CA VAL A 89 -11.02 -2.39 -15.74
C VAL A 89 -12.35 -2.62 -16.46
N SER A 90 -13.14 -3.54 -15.91
CA SER A 90 -14.48 -3.91 -16.41
C SER A 90 -15.55 -2.90 -16.00
N ASP A 91 -16.74 -2.99 -16.60
CA ASP A 91 -17.89 -2.16 -16.24
C ASP A 91 -18.34 -2.41 -14.79
N ALA A 92 -18.26 -3.67 -14.31
CA ALA A 92 -18.56 -4.02 -12.92
C ALA A 92 -17.58 -3.35 -11.95
N LEU A 93 -16.29 -3.38 -12.26
CA LEU A 93 -15.25 -2.72 -11.48
C LEU A 93 -15.47 -1.20 -11.43
N LEU A 94 -15.78 -0.57 -12.58
CA LEU A 94 -16.11 0.84 -12.65
C LEU A 94 -17.34 1.22 -11.83
N ALA A 95 -18.38 0.39 -11.87
CA ALA A 95 -19.60 0.63 -11.10
C ALA A 95 -19.30 0.68 -9.59
N ASP A 96 -18.52 -0.28 -9.07
CA ASP A 96 -18.13 -0.33 -7.65
C ASP A 96 -17.20 0.81 -7.25
N LEU A 97 -16.24 1.22 -8.10
CA LEU A 97 -15.39 2.38 -7.84
C LEU A 97 -16.20 3.69 -7.76
N LYS A 98 -17.16 3.87 -8.68
CA LYS A 98 -18.04 5.06 -8.72
C LYS A 98 -18.99 5.08 -7.53
N ALA A 99 -19.57 3.94 -7.17
CA ALA A 99 -20.44 3.81 -6.01
C ALA A 99 -19.69 3.99 -4.68
N GLY A 100 -18.38 3.74 -4.65
CA GLY A 100 -17.58 3.79 -3.43
C GLY A 100 -18.00 2.73 -2.42
N VAL A 101 -18.15 1.47 -2.87
CA VAL A 101 -18.70 0.35 -2.09
C VAL A 101 -17.97 0.08 -0.77
N GLN A 102 -16.70 0.48 -0.66
CA GLN A 102 -15.88 0.42 0.56
C GLN A 102 -15.46 1.82 1.05
N GLY A 103 -16.02 2.87 0.45
CA GLY A 103 -15.75 4.26 0.76
C GLY A 103 -15.23 5.07 -0.42
N GLN A 104 -15.29 6.39 -0.27
CA GLN A 104 -14.79 7.35 -1.26
C GLN A 104 -13.33 7.69 -0.94
N HIS A 105 -12.44 7.42 -1.88
CA HIS A 105 -11.02 7.75 -1.77
C HIS A 105 -10.45 8.13 -3.13
N ALA A 106 -9.43 8.98 -3.17
CA ALA A 106 -8.81 9.44 -4.42
C ALA A 106 -8.30 8.28 -5.30
N SER A 107 -7.84 7.17 -4.68
CA SER A 107 -7.42 5.99 -5.42
C SER A 107 -8.52 5.36 -6.28
N ASN A 108 -9.81 5.59 -5.96
CA ASN A 108 -10.93 5.11 -6.78
C ASN A 108 -10.88 5.70 -8.20
N LEU A 109 -10.31 6.90 -8.34
CA LEU A 109 -10.15 7.54 -9.66
C LEU A 109 -9.11 6.85 -10.55
N GLY A 110 -8.17 6.08 -10.00
CA GLY A 110 -7.11 5.47 -10.79
C GLY A 110 -7.64 4.53 -11.88
N GLY A 111 -8.51 3.59 -11.52
CA GLY A 111 -9.15 2.70 -12.50
C GLY A 111 -10.10 3.44 -13.44
N ILE A 112 -10.82 4.46 -12.95
CA ILE A 112 -11.76 5.26 -13.76
C ILE A 112 -10.98 6.04 -14.83
N LEU A 113 -9.92 6.75 -14.45
CA LEU A 113 -9.08 7.51 -15.38
C LEU A 113 -8.36 6.58 -16.37
N ALA A 114 -7.86 5.44 -15.90
CA ALA A 114 -7.22 4.46 -16.77
C ALA A 114 -8.18 3.96 -17.85
N ARG A 115 -9.44 3.63 -17.49
CA ARG A 115 -10.45 3.17 -18.45
C ARG A 115 -10.87 4.28 -19.41
N GLU A 116 -11.17 5.48 -18.94
CA GLU A 116 -11.60 6.58 -19.82
C GLU A 116 -10.53 6.97 -20.84
N ILE A 117 -9.26 7.01 -20.44
CA ILE A 117 -8.15 7.30 -21.34
C ILE A 117 -7.93 6.10 -22.28
N GLY A 118 -7.91 4.88 -21.75
CA GLY A 118 -7.74 3.67 -22.55
C GLY A 118 -8.79 3.52 -23.64
N ASP A 119 -10.07 3.72 -23.32
CA ASP A 119 -11.17 3.65 -24.28
C ASP A 119 -11.03 4.71 -25.39
N SER A 120 -10.61 5.95 -25.05
CA SER A 120 -10.39 7.00 -26.02
C SER A 120 -9.26 6.72 -27.02
N LEU A 121 -8.32 5.85 -26.62
CA LEU A 121 -7.15 5.47 -27.43
C LEU A 121 -7.30 4.07 -28.06
N GLY A 122 -8.30 3.29 -27.65
CA GLY A 122 -8.49 1.90 -28.09
C GLY A 122 -7.45 0.93 -27.52
N VAL A 123 -6.91 1.21 -26.31
CA VAL A 123 -5.91 0.38 -25.64
C VAL A 123 -6.45 -0.19 -24.31
N PRO A 124 -5.94 -1.34 -23.85
CA PRO A 124 -6.39 -1.94 -22.59
C PRO A 124 -6.06 -1.07 -21.37
N SER A 125 -6.87 -1.23 -20.33
CA SER A 125 -6.69 -0.54 -19.05
C SER A 125 -6.77 -1.53 -17.88
N TYR A 126 -5.84 -1.37 -16.92
CA TYR A 126 -5.69 -2.27 -15.78
C TYR A 126 -5.60 -1.53 -14.45
N ILE A 127 -5.87 -2.26 -13.37
CA ILE A 127 -5.42 -1.95 -12.01
C ILE A 127 -4.61 -3.13 -11.48
N VAL A 128 -3.73 -2.89 -10.50
CA VAL A 128 -2.82 -3.91 -9.97
C VAL A 128 -2.86 -3.91 -8.44
N ASP A 129 -2.99 -5.09 -7.85
CA ASP A 129 -2.88 -5.36 -6.41
C ASP A 129 -3.44 -4.22 -5.53
N PRO A 130 -4.75 -3.91 -5.60
CA PRO A 130 -5.34 -2.81 -4.82
C PRO A 130 -5.24 -3.06 -3.32
N VAL A 131 -5.41 -2.01 -2.51
CA VAL A 131 -5.33 -2.07 -1.04
C VAL A 131 -6.30 -3.08 -0.41
N VAL A 132 -7.32 -3.47 -1.14
CA VAL A 132 -8.36 -4.44 -0.76
C VAL A 132 -8.01 -5.88 -1.15
N VAL A 133 -6.78 -6.15 -1.56
CA VAL A 133 -6.33 -7.54 -1.79
C VAL A 133 -6.56 -8.35 -0.52
N ASP A 134 -7.28 -9.45 -0.66
CA ASP A 134 -7.65 -10.33 0.44
C ASP A 134 -7.41 -11.79 0.07
N GLU A 135 -6.33 -12.33 0.61
CA GLU A 135 -5.89 -13.71 0.46
C GLU A 135 -5.74 -14.39 1.83
N LEU A 136 -6.30 -13.76 2.90
CA LEU A 136 -6.28 -14.32 4.24
C LEU A 136 -6.88 -15.74 4.24
N THR A 137 -6.20 -16.66 4.92
CA THR A 137 -6.79 -17.97 5.20
C THR A 137 -8.00 -17.83 6.11
N ASP A 138 -8.90 -18.83 6.08
CA ASP A 138 -10.06 -18.85 6.97
C ASP A 138 -9.65 -18.76 8.46
N LYS A 139 -8.53 -19.37 8.84
CA LYS A 139 -7.98 -19.28 10.20
C LYS A 139 -7.56 -17.85 10.55
N ALA A 140 -6.92 -17.14 9.59
CA ALA A 140 -6.47 -15.79 9.79
C ALA A 140 -7.62 -14.79 9.91
N ARG A 141 -8.80 -15.10 9.34
CA ARG A 141 -10.01 -14.26 9.46
C ARG A 141 -10.67 -14.29 10.83
N ILE A 142 -10.52 -15.38 11.56
CA ILE A 142 -11.18 -15.54 12.85
C ILE A 142 -10.49 -14.65 13.88
N SER A 143 -11.25 -13.70 14.44
CA SER A 143 -10.88 -13.03 15.68
C SER A 143 -11.48 -13.78 16.88
N GLY A 144 -11.22 -13.30 18.09
CA GLY A 144 -11.87 -13.86 19.30
C GLY A 144 -13.35 -13.50 19.45
N MET A 145 -13.94 -12.70 18.53
CA MET A 145 -15.32 -12.24 18.56
C MET A 145 -15.97 -12.45 17.19
N PRO A 146 -17.04 -13.29 17.10
CA PRO A 146 -17.69 -13.58 15.81
C PRO A 146 -18.21 -12.36 15.06
N GLU A 147 -18.59 -11.31 15.77
CA GLU A 147 -19.09 -10.07 15.22
C GLU A 147 -18.00 -9.21 14.58
N LEU A 148 -16.72 -9.49 14.86
CA LEU A 148 -15.57 -8.68 14.46
C LEU A 148 -14.52 -9.54 13.70
N PRO A 149 -14.86 -10.06 12.50
CA PRO A 149 -13.87 -10.78 11.71
C PRO A 149 -12.73 -9.88 11.29
N ARG A 150 -11.52 -10.43 11.17
CA ARG A 150 -10.37 -9.70 10.64
C ARG A 150 -10.55 -9.42 9.14
N ARG A 151 -10.03 -8.30 8.70
CA ARG A 151 -10.08 -7.83 7.31
C ARG A 151 -8.70 -7.52 6.79
N SER A 152 -8.44 -7.90 5.55
CA SER A 152 -7.18 -7.59 4.87
C SER A 152 -7.21 -6.16 4.33
N ILE A 153 -6.45 -5.26 4.93
CA ILE A 153 -6.17 -3.91 4.41
C ILE A 153 -4.69 -3.63 4.66
N PHE A 154 -3.89 -3.63 3.58
CA PHE A 154 -2.45 -3.50 3.70
C PHE A 154 -1.81 -2.90 2.44
N HIS A 155 -0.49 -2.72 2.44
CA HIS A 155 0.26 -2.18 1.30
C HIS A 155 0.49 -3.26 0.23
N ALA A 156 -0.60 -3.80 -0.35
CA ALA A 156 -0.57 -4.97 -1.22
C ALA A 156 0.34 -4.78 -2.44
N LEU A 157 0.18 -3.66 -3.16
CA LEU A 157 0.97 -3.35 -4.34
C LEU A 157 2.48 -3.37 -4.04
N ASN A 158 2.91 -2.66 -3.00
CA ASN A 158 4.33 -2.61 -2.65
C ASN A 158 4.84 -3.96 -2.14
N GLN A 159 4.14 -4.62 -1.21
CA GLN A 159 4.59 -5.91 -0.67
C GLN A 159 4.74 -6.97 -1.75
N LYS A 160 3.76 -7.09 -2.66
CA LYS A 160 3.82 -8.05 -3.77
C LYS A 160 4.88 -7.67 -4.80
N ALA A 161 5.08 -6.38 -5.07
CA ALA A 161 6.12 -5.92 -6.00
C ALA A 161 7.53 -6.26 -5.50
N VAL A 162 7.85 -5.96 -4.22
CA VAL A 162 9.18 -6.28 -3.68
C VAL A 162 9.39 -7.78 -3.51
N ALA A 163 8.33 -8.57 -3.25
CA ALA A 163 8.39 -10.03 -3.22
C ALA A 163 8.74 -10.61 -4.61
N ARG A 164 8.07 -10.14 -5.66
CA ARG A 164 8.38 -10.52 -7.06
C ARG A 164 9.77 -10.07 -7.49
N ARG A 165 10.17 -8.86 -7.09
CA ARG A 165 11.53 -8.34 -7.33
C ARG A 165 12.59 -9.25 -6.71
N PHE A 166 12.43 -9.60 -5.43
CA PHE A 166 13.35 -10.52 -4.75
C PHE A 166 13.42 -11.87 -5.47
N ALA A 167 12.29 -12.43 -5.86
CA ALA A 167 12.24 -13.70 -6.59
C ALA A 167 13.02 -13.61 -7.93
N LYS A 168 12.75 -12.57 -8.75
CA LYS A 168 13.40 -12.31 -10.03
C LYS A 168 14.92 -12.17 -9.88
N GLU A 169 15.39 -11.36 -8.91
CA GLU A 169 16.81 -11.14 -8.64
C GLU A 169 17.55 -12.42 -8.18
N ASN A 170 16.82 -13.38 -7.62
CA ASN A 170 17.37 -14.66 -7.17
C ASN A 170 17.08 -15.84 -8.11
N GLY A 171 16.56 -15.59 -9.32
CA GLY A 171 16.25 -16.63 -10.31
C GLY A 171 15.15 -17.61 -9.87
N LYS A 172 14.24 -17.15 -9.00
CA LYS A 172 13.11 -17.91 -8.46
C LYS A 172 11.78 -17.31 -8.93
N ARG A 173 10.71 -18.05 -8.75
CA ARG A 173 9.36 -17.53 -8.91
C ARG A 173 8.81 -17.12 -7.54
N TYR A 174 8.00 -16.07 -7.49
CA TYR A 174 7.37 -15.63 -6.24
C TYR A 174 6.44 -16.72 -5.65
N GLU A 175 5.80 -17.50 -6.52
CA GLU A 175 4.93 -18.62 -6.16
C GLU A 175 5.67 -19.83 -5.57
N ASP A 176 6.99 -19.83 -5.58
CA ASP A 176 7.81 -20.90 -5.01
C ASP A 176 8.42 -20.52 -3.64
N LEU A 177 8.07 -19.34 -3.11
CA LEU A 177 8.70 -18.76 -1.92
C LEU A 177 7.72 -18.52 -0.78
N ASN A 178 8.26 -18.70 0.44
CA ASN A 178 7.66 -18.24 1.68
C ASN A 178 8.40 -17.01 2.19
N LEU A 179 7.74 -15.86 2.22
CA LEU A 179 8.37 -14.60 2.58
C LEU A 179 7.63 -13.91 3.72
N ILE A 180 8.38 -13.17 4.54
CA ILE A 180 7.79 -12.17 5.43
C ILE A 180 8.15 -10.80 4.85
N VAL A 181 7.14 -10.01 4.47
CA VAL A 181 7.36 -8.67 3.94
C VAL A 181 6.88 -7.63 4.93
N ILE A 182 7.77 -6.71 5.27
CA ILE A 182 7.55 -5.65 6.26
C ILE A 182 7.61 -4.31 5.54
N HIS A 183 6.46 -3.71 5.30
CA HIS A 183 6.35 -2.36 4.78
C HIS A 183 6.25 -1.35 5.92
N MET A 184 7.13 -0.35 5.93
CA MET A 184 7.22 0.68 6.96
C MET A 184 7.15 2.08 6.33
N GLY A 185 5.99 2.70 6.44
CA GLY A 185 5.69 4.06 6.00
C GLY A 185 4.87 4.81 7.04
N GLY A 186 3.93 5.66 6.64
CA GLY A 186 2.94 6.27 7.55
C GLY A 186 2.08 5.22 8.25
N GLY A 187 1.85 4.08 7.61
CA GLY A 187 1.36 2.83 8.19
C GLY A 187 2.45 1.75 8.15
N VAL A 188 2.26 0.69 8.94
CA VAL A 188 3.12 -0.49 8.91
C VAL A 188 2.29 -1.73 8.66
N SER A 189 2.71 -2.55 7.70
CA SER A 189 2.10 -3.86 7.47
C SER A 189 3.17 -4.96 7.44
N VAL A 190 2.90 -6.03 8.19
CA VAL A 190 3.74 -7.22 8.26
C VAL A 190 2.94 -8.38 7.70
N GLY A 191 3.32 -8.87 6.53
CA GLY A 191 2.60 -9.90 5.79
C GLY A 191 3.36 -11.22 5.72
N ALA A 192 2.64 -12.33 5.92
CA ALA A 192 3.11 -13.68 5.62
C ALA A 192 2.72 -14.04 4.19
N HIS A 193 3.70 -14.18 3.33
CA HIS A 193 3.52 -14.58 1.93
C HIS A 193 3.82 -16.07 1.80
N ASP A 194 2.82 -16.84 1.43
CA ASP A 194 2.89 -18.28 1.19
C ASP A 194 2.62 -18.54 -0.29
N HIS A 195 3.67 -18.92 -1.03
CA HIS A 195 3.59 -19.31 -2.44
C HIS A 195 2.77 -18.33 -3.29
N GLY A 196 3.17 -17.03 -3.25
CA GLY A 196 2.55 -15.97 -4.04
C GLY A 196 1.30 -15.32 -3.43
N LYS A 197 0.80 -15.80 -2.29
CA LYS A 197 -0.39 -15.28 -1.60
C LYS A 197 -0.04 -14.67 -0.25
N VAL A 198 -0.70 -13.58 0.12
CA VAL A 198 -0.58 -12.97 1.46
C VAL A 198 -1.62 -13.61 2.39
N VAL A 199 -1.22 -14.70 3.03
CA VAL A 199 -2.11 -15.59 3.80
C VAL A 199 -2.47 -15.09 5.19
N ASP A 200 -1.69 -14.16 5.73
CA ASP A 200 -1.98 -13.38 6.94
C ASP A 200 -1.26 -12.03 6.88
N VAL A 201 -1.92 -10.99 7.35
CA VAL A 201 -1.38 -9.63 7.45
C VAL A 201 -2.23 -8.81 8.42
N ASN A 202 -1.63 -7.87 9.13
CA ASN A 202 -2.37 -6.94 9.98
C ASN A 202 -3.15 -5.89 9.17
N ASN A 203 -4.34 -5.52 9.65
CA ASN A 203 -5.09 -4.39 9.11
C ASN A 203 -4.43 -3.08 9.54
N ILE A 204 -3.87 -2.37 8.57
CA ILE A 204 -3.08 -1.16 8.82
C ILE A 204 -3.91 0.07 9.26
N LEU A 205 -5.24 0.03 9.18
CA LEU A 205 -6.10 1.17 9.49
C LEU A 205 -6.78 1.06 10.86
N ASP A 206 -7.27 -0.12 11.21
CA ASP A 206 -8.28 -0.30 12.26
C ASP A 206 -7.70 -0.90 13.56
N GLY A 207 -6.43 -0.65 13.87
CA GLY A 207 -5.86 -0.98 15.18
C GLY A 207 -5.40 -2.42 15.32
N GLU A 208 -4.88 -3.04 14.26
CA GLU A 208 -4.18 -4.32 14.30
C GLU A 208 -2.67 -4.16 14.14
N GLY A 209 -1.92 -5.10 14.68
CA GLY A 209 -0.46 -5.18 14.55
C GLY A 209 0.30 -4.11 15.31
N CYS A 210 1.54 -3.88 14.91
CA CYS A 210 2.40 -2.86 15.48
C CYS A 210 1.88 -1.45 15.21
N PHE A 211 2.18 -0.51 16.11
CA PHE A 211 1.88 0.89 15.84
C PHE A 211 2.79 1.44 14.72
N SER A 212 2.37 2.55 14.12
CA SER A 212 3.09 3.21 13.05
C SER A 212 3.31 4.69 13.38
N PRO A 213 3.92 5.50 12.50
CA PRO A 213 3.98 6.95 12.70
C PRO A 213 2.65 7.63 13.04
N GLU A 214 1.54 7.17 12.47
CA GLU A 214 0.23 7.82 12.62
C GLU A 214 -0.82 6.97 13.33
N ARG A 215 -0.62 5.65 13.45
CA ARG A 215 -1.65 4.69 13.85
C ARG A 215 -1.28 3.98 15.14
N SER A 216 -2.29 3.72 15.97
CA SER A 216 -2.09 3.12 17.28
C SER A 216 -1.59 1.68 17.25
N GLY A 217 -1.86 0.94 16.15
CA GLY A 217 -1.74 -0.52 16.21
C GLY A 217 -2.65 -1.13 17.27
N THR A 218 -2.32 -2.34 17.68
CA THR A 218 -3.05 -3.07 18.73
C THR A 218 -2.91 -2.36 20.08
N VAL A 219 -4.05 -2.10 20.73
CA VAL A 219 -4.13 -1.50 22.07
C VAL A 219 -4.85 -2.44 23.03
N PRO A 220 -4.72 -2.26 24.38
CA PRO A 220 -5.50 -2.99 25.35
C PRO A 220 -7.00 -2.74 25.15
N VAL A 221 -7.73 -3.72 24.58
CA VAL A 221 -9.13 -3.57 24.14
C VAL A 221 -10.05 -3.23 25.32
N GLY A 222 -9.85 -3.83 26.51
CA GLY A 222 -10.68 -3.53 27.68
C GLY A 222 -10.56 -2.07 28.13
N ASP A 223 -9.39 -1.47 28.02
CA ASP A 223 -9.19 -0.06 28.37
C ASP A 223 -9.70 0.87 27.26
N LEU A 224 -9.62 0.44 25.99
CA LEU A 224 -10.26 1.15 24.89
C LEU A 224 -11.78 1.25 25.09
N VAL A 225 -12.44 0.14 25.49
CA VAL A 225 -13.88 0.15 25.80
C VAL A 225 -14.19 1.13 26.94
N LYS A 226 -13.43 1.11 28.05
CA LYS A 226 -13.59 2.09 29.14
C LYS A 226 -13.43 3.54 28.65
N MET A 227 -12.47 3.79 27.76
CA MET A 227 -12.26 5.10 27.16
C MET A 227 -13.44 5.54 26.29
N CYS A 228 -13.97 4.64 25.45
CA CYS A 228 -15.14 4.91 24.58
C CYS A 228 -16.38 5.32 25.39
N PHE A 229 -16.62 4.65 26.51
CA PHE A 229 -17.81 4.89 27.36
C PHE A 229 -17.54 5.85 28.55
N SER A 230 -16.37 6.50 28.59
CA SER A 230 -16.02 7.46 29.67
C SER A 230 -16.77 8.79 29.60
N GLY A 231 -17.43 9.09 28.49
CA GLY A 231 -18.03 10.41 28.22
C GLY A 231 -17.00 11.52 27.89
N LYS A 232 -15.68 11.20 27.88
CA LYS A 232 -14.61 12.20 27.61
C LYS A 232 -14.33 12.39 26.13
N TYR A 233 -14.69 11.43 25.30
CA TYR A 233 -14.39 11.41 23.86
C TYR A 233 -15.61 11.00 23.06
N THR A 234 -15.77 11.61 21.90
CA THR A 234 -16.71 11.17 20.87
C THR A 234 -16.13 9.98 20.11
N GLN A 235 -16.98 9.22 19.42
CA GLN A 235 -16.55 8.13 18.53
C GLN A 235 -15.52 8.61 17.51
N LYS A 236 -15.73 9.79 16.89
CA LYS A 236 -14.83 10.38 15.91
C LYS A 236 -13.44 10.67 16.48
N GLU A 237 -13.38 11.18 17.71
CA GLU A 237 -12.10 11.47 18.39
C GLU A 237 -11.35 10.19 18.74
N VAL A 238 -12.05 9.16 19.24
CA VAL A 238 -11.42 7.87 19.53
C VAL A 238 -10.90 7.24 18.23
N TYR A 239 -11.72 7.20 17.17
CA TYR A 239 -11.30 6.66 15.89
C TYR A 239 -10.10 7.40 15.29
N LYS A 240 -10.05 8.73 15.43
CA LYS A 240 -8.91 9.54 15.04
C LYS A 240 -7.63 9.19 15.80
N LYS A 241 -7.73 8.83 17.10
CA LYS A 241 -6.58 8.33 17.88
C LYS A 241 -6.07 6.99 17.35
N ILE A 242 -6.94 6.15 16.80
CA ILE A 242 -6.56 4.86 16.22
C ILE A 242 -5.86 5.04 14.86
N CYS A 243 -6.44 5.82 13.95
CA CYS A 243 -6.04 5.82 12.54
C CYS A 243 -5.16 7.00 12.09
N SER A 244 -5.00 8.07 12.89
CA SER A 244 -4.23 9.26 12.46
C SER A 244 -3.40 9.92 13.56
N ASN A 245 -3.84 9.86 14.81
CA ASN A 245 -3.21 10.54 15.95
C ASN A 245 -2.66 9.51 16.96
N GLY A 246 -2.39 8.30 16.53
CA GLY A 246 -1.70 7.27 17.30
C GLY A 246 -0.21 7.24 17.03
N GLY A 247 0.45 6.20 17.50
CA GLY A 247 1.86 5.95 17.23
C GLY A 247 2.79 7.11 17.58
N PHE A 248 3.76 7.41 16.71
CA PHE A 248 4.68 8.53 16.93
C PHE A 248 3.94 9.85 17.14
N ASN A 249 2.93 10.10 16.32
CA ASN A 249 2.12 11.33 16.43
C ASN A 249 1.42 11.45 17.78
N GLY A 250 0.94 10.34 18.33
CA GLY A 250 0.30 10.32 19.65
C GLY A 250 1.25 10.58 20.81
N TYR A 251 2.49 10.10 20.74
CA TYR A 251 3.48 10.25 21.80
C TYR A 251 4.37 11.50 21.67
N LEU A 252 4.71 11.87 20.42
CA LEU A 252 5.77 12.84 20.13
C LEU A 252 5.30 14.03 19.30
N HIS A 253 4.03 14.08 18.92
CA HIS A 253 3.41 15.12 18.11
C HIS A 253 4.07 15.33 16.73
N THR A 254 4.70 14.28 16.20
CA THR A 254 5.26 14.23 14.85
C THR A 254 5.03 12.84 14.24
N ASN A 255 4.77 12.78 12.94
CA ASN A 255 4.70 11.55 12.16
C ASN A 255 5.94 11.34 11.28
N ASP A 256 6.94 12.22 11.36
CA ASP A 256 8.20 12.06 10.65
C ASP A 256 9.15 11.13 11.42
N ALA A 257 9.28 9.89 10.95
CA ALA A 257 10.18 8.90 11.53
C ALA A 257 11.66 9.34 11.55
N ARG A 258 12.08 10.23 10.64
CA ARG A 258 13.45 10.79 10.62
C ARG A 258 13.64 11.75 11.79
N GLU A 259 12.62 12.53 12.10
CA GLU A 259 12.63 13.44 13.25
C GLU A 259 12.67 12.64 14.56
N VAL A 260 11.83 11.61 14.68
CA VAL A 260 11.82 10.72 15.86
C VAL A 260 13.18 10.06 16.08
N GLY A 261 13.80 9.55 15.01
CA GLY A 261 15.15 8.98 15.08
C GLY A 261 16.19 9.99 15.62
N LYS A 262 16.19 11.22 15.08
CA LYS A 262 17.08 12.31 15.56
C LYS A 262 16.81 12.67 17.02
N MET A 263 15.55 12.75 17.45
CA MET A 263 15.20 13.01 18.84
C MET A 263 15.72 11.89 19.77
N ALA A 264 15.62 10.64 19.35
CA ALA A 264 16.13 9.50 20.10
C ALA A 264 17.67 9.56 20.24
N GLU A 265 18.38 9.85 19.15
CA GLU A 265 19.83 10.00 19.11
C GLU A 265 20.32 11.19 19.95
N SER A 266 19.58 12.28 20.00
CA SER A 266 19.89 13.47 20.80
C SER A 266 19.66 13.33 22.31
N GLY A 267 19.19 12.15 22.76
CA GLY A 267 19.02 11.83 24.18
C GLY A 267 17.63 12.13 24.73
N ASN A 268 16.62 12.40 23.87
CA ASN A 268 15.23 12.48 24.34
C ASN A 268 14.77 11.09 24.77
N ALA A 269 14.55 10.90 26.09
CA ALA A 269 14.26 9.61 26.67
C ALA A 269 12.93 9.00 26.18
N LEU A 270 11.88 9.84 26.01
CA LEU A 270 10.59 9.37 25.48
C LEU A 270 10.71 8.95 24.02
N ALA A 271 11.38 9.78 23.19
CA ALA A 271 11.57 9.45 21.79
C ALA A 271 12.37 8.16 21.61
N LYS A 272 13.42 7.96 22.40
CA LYS A 272 14.20 6.72 22.41
C LYS A 272 13.34 5.51 22.75
N GLN A 273 12.55 5.60 23.82
CA GLN A 273 11.66 4.51 24.25
C GLN A 273 10.62 4.18 23.16
N VAL A 274 10.00 5.19 22.56
CA VAL A 274 8.98 5.00 21.50
C VAL A 274 9.62 4.43 20.23
N TRP A 275 10.83 4.91 19.87
CA TRP A 275 11.59 4.40 18.73
C TRP A 275 11.98 2.92 18.88
N GLU A 276 12.48 2.54 20.05
CA GLU A 276 12.83 1.15 20.37
C GLU A 276 11.57 0.26 20.40
N ALA A 277 10.46 0.73 20.97
CA ALA A 277 9.19 0.01 21.02
C ALA A 277 8.59 -0.23 19.63
N PHE A 278 8.80 0.69 18.69
CA PHE A 278 8.38 0.55 17.30
C PHE A 278 9.00 -0.68 16.64
N PHE A 279 10.32 -0.82 16.69
CA PHE A 279 10.99 -1.99 16.12
C PHE A 279 10.69 -3.27 16.87
N TYR A 280 10.58 -3.19 18.19
CA TYR A 280 10.20 -4.33 19.02
C TYR A 280 8.83 -4.90 18.63
N GLN A 281 7.82 -4.05 18.38
CA GLN A 281 6.50 -4.51 17.97
C GLN A 281 6.52 -5.08 16.55
N ILE A 282 7.22 -4.46 15.61
CA ILE A 282 7.39 -4.99 14.25
C ILE A 282 8.04 -6.38 14.31
N ALA A 283 9.07 -6.55 15.13
CA ALA A 283 9.74 -7.85 15.28
C ALA A 283 8.83 -8.91 15.86
N LYS A 284 7.96 -8.56 16.82
CA LYS A 284 6.94 -9.47 17.35
C LYS A 284 5.96 -9.92 16.27
N ASP A 285 5.46 -8.99 15.46
CA ASP A 285 4.53 -9.31 14.39
C ASP A 285 5.21 -10.19 13.32
N ALA A 286 6.48 -9.91 12.97
CA ALA A 286 7.23 -10.76 12.07
C ALA A 286 7.45 -12.19 12.64
N GLY A 287 7.69 -12.30 13.95
CA GLY A 287 7.75 -13.59 14.64
C GLY A 287 6.42 -14.35 14.57
N ALA A 288 5.28 -13.64 14.68
CA ALA A 288 3.96 -14.23 14.49
C ALA A 288 3.77 -14.74 13.06
N MET A 289 4.20 -13.95 12.05
CA MET A 289 4.15 -14.37 10.64
C MET A 289 5.05 -15.57 10.36
N ALA A 290 6.20 -15.69 11.04
CA ALA A 290 7.03 -16.88 10.96
C ALA A 290 6.30 -18.13 11.48
N ALA A 291 5.50 -18.00 12.54
CA ALA A 291 4.66 -19.09 13.04
C ALA A 291 3.55 -19.45 12.04
N VAL A 292 2.93 -18.47 11.38
CA VAL A 292 1.95 -18.70 10.29
C VAL A 292 2.55 -19.55 9.17
N LEU A 293 3.81 -19.29 8.82
CA LEU A 293 4.56 -20.03 7.80
C LEU A 293 5.23 -21.30 8.35
N HIS A 294 4.89 -21.73 9.57
CA HIS A 294 5.45 -22.94 10.23
C HIS A 294 6.99 -22.94 10.33
N GLY A 295 7.59 -21.74 10.47
CA GLY A 295 9.04 -21.55 10.51
C GLY A 295 9.75 -21.76 9.16
N LYS A 296 9.02 -22.01 8.08
CA LYS A 296 9.56 -22.19 6.73
C LYS A 296 9.60 -20.83 6.02
N VAL A 297 10.56 -20.00 6.36
CA VAL A 297 10.71 -18.64 5.79
C VAL A 297 11.98 -18.62 4.96
N ASP A 298 11.84 -18.35 3.66
CA ASP A 298 12.98 -18.22 2.75
C ASP A 298 13.71 -16.89 2.92
N GLN A 299 12.94 -15.81 3.15
CA GLN A 299 13.49 -14.46 3.24
C GLN A 299 12.56 -13.53 4.02
N ILE A 300 13.15 -12.54 4.70
CA ILE A 300 12.45 -11.37 5.25
C ILE A 300 12.82 -10.17 4.40
N ILE A 301 11.83 -9.40 3.96
CA ILE A 301 12.01 -8.23 3.10
C ILE A 301 11.53 -6.98 3.85
N LEU A 302 12.42 -6.00 4.00
CA LEU A 302 12.11 -4.68 4.56
C LEU A 302 11.88 -3.69 3.42
N THR A 303 10.79 -2.93 3.48
CA THR A 303 10.43 -1.94 2.46
C THR A 303 9.70 -0.73 3.05
N GLY A 304 9.29 0.22 2.21
CA GLY A 304 8.69 1.48 2.64
C GLY A 304 9.71 2.57 2.95
N GLY A 305 9.22 3.77 3.23
CA GLY A 305 10.08 4.96 3.41
C GLY A 305 11.02 4.90 4.62
N ILE A 306 10.60 4.23 5.70
CA ILE A 306 11.42 4.07 6.91
C ILE A 306 12.61 3.12 6.69
N ALA A 307 12.53 2.24 5.70
CA ALA A 307 13.60 1.33 5.34
C ALA A 307 14.83 2.01 4.70
N TYR A 308 14.73 3.29 4.31
CA TYR A 308 15.90 4.08 3.91
C TYR A 308 16.89 4.34 5.04
N ASN A 309 16.43 4.27 6.30
CA ASN A 309 17.32 4.47 7.44
C ASN A 309 18.14 3.20 7.71
N PRO A 310 19.49 3.23 7.62
CA PRO A 310 20.35 2.07 7.88
C PRO A 310 20.17 1.48 9.29
N PHE A 311 19.80 2.30 10.27
CA PHE A 311 19.50 1.84 11.62
C PHE A 311 18.32 0.87 11.64
N THR A 312 17.30 1.12 10.81
CA THR A 312 16.14 0.24 10.66
C THR A 312 16.54 -1.16 10.21
N ALA A 313 17.31 -1.24 9.12
CA ALA A 313 17.79 -2.52 8.59
C ALA A 313 18.65 -3.28 9.61
N LYS A 314 19.61 -2.57 10.27
CA LYS A 314 20.45 -3.15 11.30
C LYS A 314 19.62 -3.71 12.45
N THR A 315 18.76 -2.89 13.05
CA THR A 315 17.98 -3.26 14.23
C THR A 315 17.02 -4.43 13.93
N LEU A 316 16.31 -4.40 12.81
CA LEU A 316 15.41 -5.51 12.46
C LEU A 316 16.18 -6.77 12.06
N THR A 317 17.37 -6.66 11.49
CA THR A 317 18.23 -7.84 11.26
C THR A 317 18.68 -8.48 12.58
N GLU A 318 19.02 -7.68 13.59
CA GLU A 318 19.35 -8.18 14.92
C GLU A 318 18.18 -8.93 15.57
N TYR A 319 16.95 -8.42 15.41
CA TYR A 319 15.75 -9.08 15.94
C TYR A 319 15.32 -10.32 15.17
N LEU A 320 15.50 -10.34 13.86
CA LEU A 320 14.82 -11.28 12.95
C LEU A 320 15.74 -12.26 12.23
N GLY A 321 17.07 -12.04 12.27
CA GLY A 321 18.06 -12.84 11.54
C GLY A 321 18.10 -14.31 11.96
N TRP A 322 17.53 -14.66 13.11
CA TRP A 322 17.35 -16.05 13.55
C TRP A 322 16.20 -16.77 12.83
N ILE A 323 15.25 -16.03 12.22
CA ILE A 323 14.13 -16.59 11.44
C ILE A 323 14.59 -16.90 10.03
N ALA A 324 15.14 -15.90 9.32
CA ALA A 324 15.60 -16.01 7.94
C ALA A 324 16.52 -14.83 7.59
N PRO A 325 17.27 -14.88 6.48
CA PRO A 325 18.03 -13.74 5.99
C PRO A 325 17.13 -12.51 5.76
N VAL A 326 17.69 -11.30 5.95
CA VAL A 326 16.96 -10.03 5.80
C VAL A 326 17.52 -9.27 4.61
N THR A 327 16.64 -8.86 3.71
CA THR A 327 16.98 -7.98 2.55
C THR A 327 16.15 -6.70 2.63
N THR A 328 16.71 -5.58 2.19
CA THR A 328 16.05 -4.28 2.22
C THR A 328 15.85 -3.72 0.82
N TYR A 329 14.62 -3.40 0.47
CA TYR A 329 14.22 -2.65 -0.73
C TYR A 329 13.51 -1.38 -0.29
N PRO A 330 14.25 -0.27 -0.02
CA PRO A 330 13.66 0.94 0.54
C PRO A 330 12.76 1.65 -0.47
N GLY A 331 11.72 2.31 0.04
CA GLY A 331 10.79 3.08 -0.78
C GLY A 331 9.55 2.32 -1.19
N GLU A 332 8.77 2.95 -2.03
CA GLU A 332 7.43 2.43 -2.41
C GLU A 332 7.24 2.34 -3.92
N ASP A 333 8.14 2.60 -4.73
CA ASP A 333 8.17 2.58 -6.21
C ASP A 333 6.84 2.17 -6.92
N GLU A 334 5.73 2.82 -6.47
CA GLU A 334 4.36 2.43 -6.82
C GLU A 334 4.11 2.53 -8.33
N LEU A 335 4.72 3.52 -9.01
CA LEU A 335 4.54 3.65 -10.46
C LEU A 335 5.17 2.47 -11.20
N LEU A 336 6.38 2.07 -10.82
CA LEU A 336 7.03 0.91 -11.42
C LEU A 336 6.25 -0.38 -11.11
N ALA A 337 5.75 -0.54 -9.88
CA ALA A 337 4.96 -1.70 -9.49
C ALA A 337 3.67 -1.83 -10.32
N LEU A 338 2.97 -0.72 -10.57
CA LEU A 338 1.80 -0.66 -11.44
C LEU A 338 2.17 -1.00 -12.90
N CYS A 339 3.26 -0.40 -13.41
CA CYS A 339 3.77 -0.67 -14.74
C CYS A 339 4.10 -2.16 -14.93
N GLN A 340 4.85 -2.75 -14.00
CA GLN A 340 5.21 -4.17 -14.04
C GLN A 340 3.98 -5.09 -14.03
N GLY A 341 2.92 -4.73 -13.28
CA GLY A 341 1.66 -5.46 -13.32
C GLY A 341 1.02 -5.46 -14.71
N ALA A 342 0.94 -4.29 -15.34
CA ALA A 342 0.43 -4.19 -16.72
C ALA A 342 1.32 -4.95 -17.71
N LEU A 343 2.65 -4.85 -17.58
CA LEU A 343 3.59 -5.54 -18.45
C LEU A 343 3.45 -7.07 -18.38
N ARG A 344 3.28 -7.66 -17.19
CA ARG A 344 3.07 -9.12 -17.07
C ARG A 344 1.88 -9.60 -17.90
N VAL A 345 0.81 -8.82 -17.95
CA VAL A 345 -0.36 -9.15 -18.79
C VAL A 345 -0.04 -8.93 -20.27
N MET A 346 0.58 -7.81 -20.62
CA MET A 346 0.88 -7.46 -22.01
C MET A 346 1.91 -8.40 -22.66
N THR A 347 2.78 -9.02 -21.87
CA THR A 347 3.77 -10.01 -22.32
C THR A 347 3.28 -11.46 -22.25
N GLY A 348 2.10 -11.69 -21.66
CA GLY A 348 1.53 -13.04 -21.49
C GLY A 348 2.14 -13.84 -20.33
N GLU A 349 2.87 -13.19 -19.42
CA GLU A 349 3.38 -13.79 -18.19
C GLU A 349 2.26 -14.03 -17.15
N GLU A 350 1.24 -13.17 -17.15
CA GLU A 350 0.05 -13.25 -16.29
C GLU A 350 -1.20 -13.05 -17.14
N GLU A 351 -2.28 -13.74 -16.81
CA GLU A 351 -3.59 -13.45 -17.40
C GLU A 351 -4.29 -12.34 -16.63
N ALA A 352 -4.89 -11.39 -17.34
CA ALA A 352 -5.71 -10.37 -16.71
C ALA A 352 -6.92 -11.00 -16.02
N LYS A 353 -7.11 -10.69 -14.75
CA LYS A 353 -8.26 -11.15 -13.98
C LYS A 353 -9.50 -10.31 -14.30
N ASN A 354 -10.65 -10.92 -14.14
CA ASN A 354 -11.95 -10.24 -14.16
C ASN A 354 -12.41 -9.97 -12.72
N TYR A 355 -13.03 -8.80 -12.55
CA TYR A 355 -13.63 -8.36 -11.28
C TYR A 355 -15.06 -8.87 -11.13
#